data_46a5b795665fac976359486439481ada
#
_entry.id   46a5b795665fac976359486439481ada
#
_cell.length_a   1.000
_cell.length_b   1.000
_cell.length_c   1.000
_cell.angle_alpha   90.00
_cell.angle_beta   90.00
_cell.angle_gamma   90.00
#
_symmetry.space_group_name_H-M   'P 1'
#
loop_
_entity.id
_entity.type
_entity.pdbx_description
1 polymer ?
#
loop_
_entity_poly.entity_id
_entity_poly.type
_entity_poly.pdbx_seq_one_letter_code
_entity_poly.pdbx_strand_id
1 'polypeptide(L)'
;MGKKSRVKTQKSGSGGASTAVSPKEMMNLISELLQKCSSAASAGKEWEEYVQIRGLVEKIRKKQKGLSVVFDGSREEYFSDLMAWAQENGGPSEGFCVSDFGSEGYGLKATRDIKAEELFLWVPRKMLMTVESAQNSVLGPLHSQDRILQAMENVTLAFHLLCERADPSSPWMPYIHSLPQEYDTPLYFQQEEVQLLLGTQAIQDVLSQYKNTARQYAYFYKLLQTHPAASKLPLKDSFTFDDYRWAVSSVMTRQNQIPTEDGGRLILALIPLWDMCNHTNGLITTGYNLEDDRCECVALQDYKENEQIYIFYGTRSNAEFVIHNGFFFQDNAHDRVKIKLGVSKSERLFAMKAEVLSRAGIPASSTFALHCNEPPISAQLLAFLRVFCMTEEELKDYLLGEGAVGKIFTLGNSEFPVSWDNEIKLWTFLETRAALLLKTYKTTSEEDRSLLEKPDLSLHSRLAIQLRLAEKQILERALASGRAKRLHFEKKLEEDAPLPRYEESDIALLENSQSKLPIILRQLEEVEEGQEVPEEEEEEEEQHSLLLNGQKEAYGVKEEANGEETQEEVRGDVDLDSMEKGQRESAELTASRTEDKTEE
;
A
#
# COMPACT_ATOMS: atom_id res chain seq x y z
N MET A 1 -4.28 -66.10 -61.42
CA MET A 1 -3.39 -66.02 -60.24
C MET A 1 -2.97 -64.57 -60.04
N GLY A 2 -3.67 -63.82 -59.20
CA GLY A 2 -3.47 -62.40 -59.02
C GLY A 2 -2.65 -62.12 -57.74
N LYS A 3 -1.57 -61.36 -57.86
CA LYS A 3 -0.82 -60.85 -56.73
C LYS A 3 -1.43 -59.54 -56.28
N LYS A 4 -1.91 -59.50 -55.02
CA LYS A 4 -2.35 -58.29 -54.32
C LYS A 4 -1.12 -57.50 -53.84
N SER A 5 -0.92 -56.31 -54.35
CA SER A 5 0.06 -55.35 -53.80
C SER A 5 -0.56 -54.59 -52.61
N ARG A 6 0.10 -54.63 -51.46
CA ARG A 6 -0.20 -53.83 -50.29
C ARG A 6 0.38 -52.42 -50.44
N VAL A 7 -0.46 -51.42 -50.52
CA VAL A 7 -0.08 -50.02 -50.41
C VAL A 7 0.15 -49.73 -48.92
N LYS A 8 1.38 -49.34 -48.55
CA LYS A 8 1.70 -48.78 -47.22
C LYS A 8 1.33 -47.30 -47.20
N THR A 9 0.30 -46.97 -46.49
CA THR A 9 0.00 -45.58 -46.11
C THR A 9 0.99 -45.13 -45.02
N GLN A 10 1.89 -44.21 -45.39
CA GLN A 10 2.68 -43.49 -44.41
C GLN A 10 1.76 -42.52 -43.68
N LYS A 11 1.59 -42.72 -42.37
CA LYS A 11 1.08 -41.71 -41.48
C LYS A 11 2.20 -40.70 -41.21
N SER A 12 2.04 -39.49 -41.70
CA SER A 12 2.81 -38.31 -41.25
C SER A 12 2.38 -37.98 -39.85
N GLY A 13 3.17 -38.35 -38.87
CA GLY A 13 3.00 -37.95 -37.50
C GLY A 13 3.62 -36.59 -37.28
N SER A 14 2.82 -35.53 -37.27
CA SER A 14 3.18 -34.29 -36.59
C SER A 14 2.65 -34.41 -35.16
N GLY A 15 3.43 -35.05 -34.32
CA GLY A 15 3.16 -35.15 -32.91
C GLY A 15 3.95 -34.12 -32.12
N GLY A 16 3.47 -32.90 -32.02
CA GLY A 16 3.81 -32.06 -30.88
C GLY A 16 3.09 -32.62 -29.66
N ALA A 17 3.69 -33.56 -28.93
CA ALA A 17 3.21 -33.98 -27.65
C ALA A 17 3.37 -32.81 -26.68
N SER A 18 2.30 -32.07 -26.43
CA SER A 18 2.19 -31.30 -25.19
C SER A 18 2.26 -32.34 -24.07
N THR A 19 3.37 -32.40 -23.36
CA THR A 19 3.49 -33.20 -22.15
C THR A 19 2.52 -32.60 -21.13
N ALA A 20 1.33 -33.20 -21.04
CA ALA A 20 0.37 -32.87 -19.99
C ALA A 20 1.07 -33.04 -18.64
N VAL A 21 1.13 -31.98 -17.85
CA VAL A 21 1.77 -31.98 -16.53
C VAL A 21 1.03 -32.99 -15.64
N SER A 22 1.75 -33.88 -14.99
CA SER A 22 1.16 -34.82 -14.03
C SER A 22 0.51 -34.03 -12.89
N PRO A 23 -0.78 -34.31 -12.56
CA PRO A 23 -1.43 -33.68 -11.39
C PRO A 23 -0.66 -33.82 -10.10
N LYS A 24 0.05 -34.94 -9.91
CA LYS A 24 0.92 -35.18 -8.76
C LYS A 24 2.14 -34.26 -8.74
N GLU A 25 2.75 -34.01 -9.89
CA GLU A 25 3.90 -33.11 -9.98
C GLU A 25 3.49 -31.67 -9.67
N MET A 26 2.34 -31.22 -10.20
CA MET A 26 1.82 -29.90 -9.88
C MET A 26 1.49 -29.76 -8.39
N MET A 27 0.83 -30.76 -7.78
CA MET A 27 0.50 -30.75 -6.36
C MET A 27 1.77 -30.72 -5.48
N ASN A 28 2.85 -31.37 -5.89
CA ASN A 28 4.12 -31.32 -5.17
C ASN A 28 4.74 -29.91 -5.21
N LEU A 29 4.74 -29.26 -6.38
CA LEU A 29 5.22 -27.88 -6.51
C LEU A 29 4.38 -26.88 -5.69
N ILE A 30 3.06 -27.04 -5.71
CA ILE A 30 2.12 -26.22 -4.92
C ILE A 30 2.37 -26.41 -3.42
N SER A 31 2.57 -27.66 -2.98
CA SER A 31 2.85 -27.95 -1.57
C SER A 31 4.20 -27.38 -1.13
N GLU A 32 5.22 -27.45 -1.98
CA GLU A 32 6.53 -26.83 -1.72
C GLU A 32 6.42 -25.30 -1.63
N LEU A 33 5.66 -24.69 -2.54
CA LEU A 33 5.40 -23.25 -2.53
C LEU A 33 4.68 -22.82 -1.24
N LEU A 34 3.62 -23.52 -0.86
CA LEU A 34 2.86 -23.23 0.35
C LEU A 34 3.74 -23.33 1.61
N GLN A 35 4.54 -24.38 1.71
CA GLN A 35 5.47 -24.57 2.83
C GLN A 35 6.49 -23.42 2.89
N LYS A 36 7.06 -23.04 1.75
CA LYS A 36 8.04 -21.96 1.67
C LYS A 36 7.45 -20.60 2.09
N CYS A 37 6.23 -20.31 1.67
CA CYS A 37 5.53 -19.06 2.00
C CYS A 37 4.96 -19.03 3.43
N SER A 38 4.82 -20.17 4.10
CA SER A 38 4.25 -20.26 5.45
C SER A 38 5.28 -20.16 6.57
N SER A 39 6.57 -20.16 6.25
CA SER A 39 7.66 -19.96 7.20
C SER A 39 8.13 -18.52 7.20
N ALA A 40 8.46 -17.99 8.38
CA ALA A 40 9.10 -16.69 8.49
C ALA A 40 10.50 -16.72 7.86
N ALA A 41 10.86 -15.65 7.16
CA ALA A 41 12.22 -15.47 6.67
C ALA A 41 13.17 -15.26 7.86
N SER A 42 14.39 -15.82 7.76
CA SER A 42 15.45 -15.42 8.66
C SER A 42 15.81 -13.96 8.45
N ALA A 43 16.04 -13.22 9.51
CA ALA A 43 16.39 -11.80 9.44
C ALA A 43 17.54 -11.55 8.44
N GLY A 44 17.34 -10.59 7.54
CA GLY A 44 18.29 -10.22 6.49
C GLY A 44 18.34 -11.15 5.27
N LYS A 45 17.43 -12.14 5.18
CA LYS A 45 17.34 -13.09 4.06
C LYS A 45 16.04 -12.99 3.25
N GLU A 46 15.31 -11.90 3.41
CA GLU A 46 14.01 -11.66 2.76
C GLU A 46 14.15 -11.66 1.23
N TRP A 47 15.22 -11.09 0.70
CA TRP A 47 15.50 -11.11 -0.74
C TRP A 47 15.79 -12.53 -1.26
N GLU A 48 16.59 -13.30 -0.54
CA GLU A 48 16.90 -14.70 -0.91
C GLU A 48 15.64 -15.56 -0.90
N GLU A 49 14.77 -15.37 0.10
CA GLU A 49 13.48 -16.03 0.20
C GLU A 49 12.57 -15.66 -0.99
N TYR A 50 12.47 -14.37 -1.31
CA TYR A 50 11.72 -13.90 -2.48
C TYR A 50 12.19 -14.56 -3.77
N VAL A 51 13.50 -14.63 -4.00
CA VAL A 51 14.07 -15.29 -5.20
C VAL A 51 13.68 -16.77 -5.25
N GLN A 52 13.68 -17.46 -4.12
CA GLN A 52 13.28 -18.88 -4.03
C GLN A 52 11.78 -19.06 -4.29
N ILE A 53 10.93 -18.23 -3.67
CA ILE A 53 9.48 -18.25 -3.89
C ILE A 53 9.17 -17.95 -5.36
N ARG A 54 9.77 -16.91 -5.92
CA ARG A 54 9.62 -16.58 -7.33
C ARG A 54 10.05 -17.72 -8.25
N GLY A 55 11.15 -18.38 -7.94
CA GLY A 55 11.61 -19.55 -8.69
C GLY A 55 10.59 -20.70 -8.74
N LEU A 56 9.90 -20.96 -7.64
CA LEU A 56 8.81 -21.95 -7.59
C LEU A 56 7.59 -21.48 -8.39
N VAL A 57 7.19 -20.21 -8.25
CA VAL A 57 6.09 -19.63 -9.01
C VAL A 57 6.36 -19.70 -10.52
N GLU A 58 7.55 -19.36 -10.96
CA GLU A 58 7.92 -19.43 -12.40
C GLU A 58 7.90 -20.87 -12.93
N LYS A 59 8.30 -21.87 -12.14
CA LYS A 59 8.15 -23.28 -12.51
C LYS A 59 6.69 -23.67 -12.69
N ILE A 60 5.81 -23.22 -11.78
CA ILE A 60 4.36 -23.45 -11.84
C ILE A 60 3.78 -22.76 -13.09
N ARG A 61 4.07 -21.49 -13.31
CA ARG A 61 3.60 -20.70 -14.46
C ARG A 61 3.99 -21.34 -15.79
N LYS A 62 5.22 -21.81 -15.90
CA LYS A 62 5.70 -22.51 -17.11
C LYS A 62 4.87 -23.75 -17.43
N LYS A 63 4.47 -24.50 -16.40
CA LYS A 63 3.64 -25.71 -16.55
C LYS A 63 2.17 -25.38 -16.84
N GLN A 64 1.71 -24.20 -16.47
CA GLN A 64 0.34 -23.72 -16.66
C GLN A 64 0.15 -22.91 -17.96
N LYS A 65 1.18 -22.78 -18.77
CA LYS A 65 1.12 -22.00 -20.01
C LYS A 65 0.00 -22.51 -20.93
N GLY A 66 -0.90 -21.59 -21.33
CA GLY A 66 -2.04 -21.88 -22.20
C GLY A 66 -3.31 -22.36 -21.47
N LEU A 67 -3.31 -22.44 -20.15
CA LEU A 67 -4.48 -22.80 -19.35
C LEU A 67 -5.35 -21.62 -18.92
N SER A 68 -4.80 -20.40 -18.92
CA SER A 68 -5.53 -19.19 -18.53
C SER A 68 -6.60 -18.83 -19.55
N VAL A 69 -7.71 -18.25 -19.06
CA VAL A 69 -8.75 -17.70 -19.90
C VAL A 69 -8.22 -16.48 -20.65
N VAL A 70 -8.36 -16.46 -21.96
CA VAL A 70 -8.01 -15.35 -22.83
C VAL A 70 -9.24 -14.92 -23.60
N PHE A 71 -9.60 -13.64 -23.54
CA PHE A 71 -10.64 -13.08 -24.38
C PHE A 71 -10.10 -12.68 -25.75
N ASP A 72 -10.90 -12.84 -26.79
CA ASP A 72 -10.54 -12.41 -28.13
C ASP A 72 -10.55 -10.88 -28.23
N GLY A 73 -9.61 -10.32 -28.97
CA GLY A 73 -9.49 -8.89 -29.19
C GLY A 73 -8.84 -8.12 -28.03
N SER A 74 -8.97 -6.80 -28.06
CA SER A 74 -8.51 -5.90 -27.02
C SER A 74 -9.68 -5.36 -26.19
N ARG A 75 -9.41 -4.88 -24.97
CA ARG A 75 -10.43 -4.32 -24.09
C ARG A 75 -11.18 -3.13 -24.70
N GLU A 76 -10.55 -2.41 -25.62
CA GLU A 76 -11.13 -1.27 -26.31
C GLU A 76 -12.41 -1.63 -27.09
N GLU A 77 -12.44 -2.83 -27.65
CA GLU A 77 -13.60 -3.33 -28.42
C GLU A 77 -14.85 -3.53 -27.55
N TYR A 78 -14.66 -3.60 -26.22
CA TYR A 78 -15.74 -3.84 -25.25
C TYR A 78 -16.21 -2.58 -24.49
N PHE A 79 -15.59 -1.41 -24.71
CA PHE A 79 -16.00 -0.19 -24.00
C PHE A 79 -17.40 0.30 -24.40
N SER A 80 -17.80 0.10 -25.65
CA SER A 80 -19.18 0.39 -26.09
C SER A 80 -20.19 -0.50 -25.39
N ASP A 81 -19.86 -1.79 -25.19
CA ASP A 81 -20.71 -2.73 -24.48
C ASP A 81 -20.83 -2.39 -23.00
N LEU A 82 -19.72 -1.93 -22.38
CA LEU A 82 -19.73 -1.44 -21.01
C LEU A 82 -20.68 -0.26 -20.85
N MET A 83 -20.63 0.72 -21.75
CA MET A 83 -21.49 1.92 -21.72
C MET A 83 -22.97 1.56 -21.92
N ALA A 84 -23.27 0.67 -22.88
CA ALA A 84 -24.63 0.19 -23.13
C ALA A 84 -25.17 -0.59 -21.92
N TRP A 85 -24.38 -1.49 -21.36
CA TRP A 85 -24.74 -2.26 -20.16
C TRP A 85 -25.00 -1.34 -18.95
N ALA A 86 -24.18 -0.30 -18.75
CA ALA A 86 -24.40 0.68 -17.69
C ALA A 86 -25.73 1.40 -17.85
N GLN A 87 -26.04 1.86 -19.05
CA GLN A 87 -27.31 2.52 -19.36
C GLN A 87 -28.52 1.60 -19.15
N GLU A 88 -28.44 0.36 -19.61
CA GLU A 88 -29.51 -0.65 -19.44
C GLU A 88 -29.78 -0.97 -17.96
N ASN A 89 -28.77 -0.82 -17.11
CA ASN A 89 -28.88 -1.06 -15.68
C ASN A 89 -29.21 0.19 -14.85
N GLY A 90 -29.47 1.33 -15.48
CA GLY A 90 -29.89 2.55 -14.82
C GLY A 90 -28.76 3.53 -14.49
N GLY A 91 -27.56 3.29 -15.02
CA GLY A 91 -26.45 4.25 -15.00
C GLY A 91 -26.68 5.42 -15.94
N PRO A 92 -25.78 6.42 -15.97
CA PRO A 92 -25.90 7.59 -16.84
C PRO A 92 -25.75 7.21 -18.31
N SER A 93 -26.52 7.89 -19.18
CA SER A 93 -26.54 7.65 -20.62
C SER A 93 -25.71 8.64 -21.43
N GLU A 94 -25.27 9.73 -20.79
CA GLU A 94 -24.57 10.83 -21.44
C GLU A 94 -23.63 11.56 -20.49
N GLY A 95 -22.84 12.47 -21.01
CA GLY A 95 -21.94 13.33 -20.26
C GLY A 95 -20.47 12.91 -20.34
N PHE A 96 -20.17 11.66 -20.64
CA PHE A 96 -18.82 11.17 -20.78
C PHE A 96 -18.73 9.93 -21.69
N CYS A 97 -17.52 9.63 -22.13
CA CYS A 97 -17.18 8.37 -22.81
C CYS A 97 -15.78 7.91 -22.37
N VAL A 98 -15.47 6.62 -22.59
CA VAL A 98 -14.12 6.10 -22.38
C VAL A 98 -13.22 6.54 -23.51
N SER A 99 -12.01 7.03 -23.20
CA SER A 99 -11.01 7.48 -24.18
C SER A 99 -9.60 7.09 -23.74
N ASP A 100 -8.69 7.02 -24.71
CA ASP A 100 -7.26 6.83 -24.46
C ASP A 100 -6.58 8.19 -24.21
N PHE A 101 -5.84 8.30 -23.12
CA PHE A 101 -5.08 9.46 -22.71
C PHE A 101 -3.56 9.22 -22.74
N GLY A 102 -3.12 8.29 -23.56
CA GLY A 102 -1.70 7.99 -23.79
C GLY A 102 -1.02 7.39 -22.56
N SER A 103 -0.10 8.13 -21.95
CA SER A 103 0.66 7.63 -20.79
C SER A 103 -0.20 7.33 -19.55
N GLU A 104 -1.38 7.95 -19.43
CA GLU A 104 -2.34 7.68 -18.35
C GLU A 104 -3.25 6.48 -18.66
N GLY A 105 -3.20 5.95 -19.89
CA GLY A 105 -4.07 4.88 -20.34
C GLY A 105 -5.50 5.32 -20.58
N TYR A 106 -6.45 4.42 -20.41
CA TYR A 106 -7.87 4.74 -20.58
C TYR A 106 -8.44 5.49 -19.38
N GLY A 107 -9.34 6.41 -19.66
CA GLY A 107 -10.03 7.21 -18.67
C GLY A 107 -11.38 7.69 -19.18
N LEU A 108 -12.08 8.52 -18.44
CA LEU A 108 -13.32 9.15 -18.85
C LEU A 108 -13.04 10.54 -19.46
N LYS A 109 -13.65 10.80 -20.61
CA LYS A 109 -13.62 12.06 -21.33
C LYS A 109 -14.98 12.71 -21.28
N ALA A 110 -15.05 13.99 -20.91
CA ALA A 110 -16.28 14.76 -20.96
C ALA A 110 -16.78 14.93 -22.41
N THR A 111 -18.05 14.65 -22.66
CA THR A 111 -18.70 14.86 -23.96
C THR A 111 -19.53 16.16 -24.02
N ARG A 112 -19.57 16.89 -22.91
CA ARG A 112 -20.13 18.23 -22.73
C ARG A 112 -19.39 18.94 -21.59
N ASP A 113 -19.65 20.23 -21.42
CA ASP A 113 -19.19 20.93 -20.22
C ASP A 113 -19.86 20.35 -18.97
N ILE A 114 -19.07 20.09 -17.92
CA ILE A 114 -19.51 19.59 -16.61
C ILE A 114 -19.01 20.60 -15.56
N LYS A 115 -19.88 21.00 -14.65
CA LYS A 115 -19.54 21.92 -13.58
C LYS A 115 -19.03 21.19 -12.34
N ALA A 116 -18.15 21.86 -11.59
CA ALA A 116 -17.75 21.39 -10.27
C ALA A 116 -18.99 21.08 -9.42
N GLU A 117 -18.93 19.99 -8.65
CA GLU A 117 -20.00 19.49 -7.79
C GLU A 117 -21.27 18.99 -8.54
N GLU A 118 -21.28 19.00 -9.88
CA GLU A 118 -22.33 18.37 -10.67
C GLU A 118 -22.26 16.84 -10.54
N LEU A 119 -23.40 16.20 -10.23
CA LEU A 119 -23.51 14.74 -10.28
C LEU A 119 -23.45 14.28 -11.74
N PHE A 120 -22.34 13.68 -12.14
CA PHE A 120 -22.13 13.24 -13.53
C PHE A 120 -22.12 11.73 -13.69
N LEU A 121 -21.86 10.97 -12.61
CA LEU A 121 -21.72 9.53 -12.64
C LEU A 121 -22.43 8.91 -11.43
N TRP A 122 -23.22 7.88 -11.67
CA TRP A 122 -23.80 7.04 -10.63
C TRP A 122 -23.84 5.58 -11.10
N VAL A 123 -23.70 4.66 -10.16
CA VAL A 123 -23.63 3.23 -10.42
C VAL A 123 -24.57 2.52 -9.45
N PRO A 124 -25.72 1.98 -9.93
CA PRO A 124 -26.65 1.22 -9.10
C PRO A 124 -25.99 -0.01 -8.46
N ARG A 125 -26.38 -0.36 -7.23
CA ARG A 125 -25.82 -1.51 -6.47
C ARG A 125 -25.80 -2.81 -7.26
N LYS A 126 -26.83 -3.09 -8.05
CA LYS A 126 -26.91 -4.31 -8.87
C LYS A 126 -25.78 -4.48 -9.89
N MET A 127 -25.09 -3.37 -10.25
CA MET A 127 -23.92 -3.40 -11.12
C MET A 127 -22.62 -3.66 -10.35
N LEU A 128 -22.60 -3.49 -9.04
CA LEU A 128 -21.41 -3.65 -8.22
C LEU A 128 -21.10 -5.12 -7.99
N MET A 129 -19.80 -5.45 -7.94
CA MET A 129 -19.34 -6.73 -7.41
C MET A 129 -18.94 -6.51 -5.95
N THR A 130 -19.63 -7.17 -5.03
CA THR A 130 -19.46 -6.98 -3.58
C THR A 130 -19.25 -8.33 -2.90
N VAL A 131 -18.83 -8.28 -1.63
CA VAL A 131 -18.80 -9.49 -0.79
C VAL A 131 -20.20 -10.10 -0.67
N GLU A 132 -21.26 -9.28 -0.59
CA GLU A 132 -22.65 -9.75 -0.55
C GLU A 132 -23.04 -10.46 -1.87
N SER A 133 -22.68 -9.90 -3.03
CA SER A 133 -22.93 -10.56 -4.32
C SER A 133 -22.12 -11.85 -4.46
N ALA A 134 -20.92 -11.92 -3.88
CA ALA A 134 -20.12 -13.15 -3.82
C ALA A 134 -20.81 -14.25 -3.01
N GLN A 135 -21.36 -13.91 -1.85
CA GLN A 135 -22.09 -14.84 -0.99
C GLN A 135 -23.35 -15.38 -1.66
N ASN A 136 -23.98 -14.62 -2.54
CA ASN A 136 -25.16 -15.01 -3.31
C ASN A 136 -24.82 -15.70 -4.65
N SER A 137 -23.55 -15.89 -4.95
CA SER A 137 -23.04 -16.54 -6.17
C SER A 137 -22.68 -18.01 -5.93
N VAL A 138 -22.12 -18.67 -6.94
CA VAL A 138 -21.54 -20.02 -6.83
C VAL A 138 -20.47 -20.14 -5.76
N LEU A 139 -19.86 -19.03 -5.35
CA LEU A 139 -18.85 -18.98 -4.30
C LEU A 139 -19.45 -19.09 -2.89
N GLY A 140 -20.73 -18.81 -2.71
CA GLY A 140 -21.39 -18.75 -1.41
C GLY A 140 -21.18 -19.98 -0.52
N PRO A 141 -21.37 -21.22 -1.01
CA PRO A 141 -21.13 -22.41 -0.21
C PRO A 141 -19.70 -22.56 0.30
N LEU A 142 -18.69 -22.21 -0.49
CA LEU A 142 -17.30 -22.22 -0.05
C LEU A 142 -17.04 -21.08 0.95
N HIS A 143 -17.52 -19.88 0.68
CA HIS A 143 -17.36 -18.72 1.57
C HIS A 143 -17.91 -19.03 2.98
N SER A 144 -19.04 -19.70 3.09
CA SER A 144 -19.63 -20.04 4.38
C SER A 144 -18.82 -21.07 5.18
N GLN A 145 -17.88 -21.78 4.56
CA GLN A 145 -17.09 -22.86 5.16
C GLN A 145 -15.59 -22.52 5.30
N ASP A 146 -15.10 -21.52 4.58
CA ASP A 146 -13.70 -21.14 4.59
C ASP A 146 -13.46 -19.85 5.40
N ARG A 147 -12.63 -19.96 6.45
CA ARG A 147 -12.38 -18.85 7.36
C ARG A 147 -11.57 -17.72 6.72
N ILE A 148 -10.70 -18.04 5.76
CA ILE A 148 -9.88 -17.04 5.06
C ILE A 148 -10.76 -16.18 4.18
N LEU A 149 -11.67 -16.79 3.41
CA LEU A 149 -12.64 -16.03 2.62
C LEU A 149 -13.54 -15.15 3.49
N GLN A 150 -13.92 -15.61 4.67
CA GLN A 150 -14.74 -14.83 5.61
C GLN A 150 -13.96 -13.65 6.22
N ALA A 151 -12.67 -13.80 6.47
CA ALA A 151 -11.82 -12.77 7.06
C ALA A 151 -11.26 -11.78 6.01
N MET A 152 -11.10 -12.20 4.77
CA MET A 152 -10.42 -11.44 3.72
C MET A 152 -11.36 -11.08 2.57
N GLU A 153 -11.98 -9.93 2.65
CA GLU A 153 -12.95 -9.46 1.65
C GLU A 153 -12.31 -9.27 0.25
N ASN A 154 -11.06 -8.81 0.20
CA ASN A 154 -10.31 -8.67 -1.03
C ASN A 154 -10.10 -10.00 -1.76
N VAL A 155 -9.78 -11.06 -1.03
CA VAL A 155 -9.64 -12.42 -1.59
C VAL A 155 -10.99 -12.96 -2.05
N THR A 156 -12.04 -12.73 -1.28
CA THR A 156 -13.42 -13.09 -1.68
C THR A 156 -13.82 -12.42 -2.99
N LEU A 157 -13.55 -11.13 -3.15
CA LEU A 157 -13.80 -10.42 -4.41
C LEU A 157 -12.96 -10.95 -5.56
N ALA A 158 -11.69 -11.30 -5.33
CA ALA A 158 -10.83 -11.89 -6.36
C ALA A 158 -11.41 -13.23 -6.87
N PHE A 159 -11.86 -14.10 -5.97
CA PHE A 159 -12.51 -15.36 -6.34
C PHE A 159 -13.87 -15.15 -7.00
N HIS A 160 -14.65 -14.19 -6.53
CA HIS A 160 -15.91 -13.82 -7.16
C HIS A 160 -15.69 -13.38 -8.61
N LEU A 161 -14.72 -12.51 -8.83
CA LEU A 161 -14.34 -12.07 -10.17
C LEU A 161 -13.91 -13.24 -11.08
N LEU A 162 -13.11 -14.18 -10.57
CA LEU A 162 -12.68 -15.36 -11.34
C LEU A 162 -13.82 -16.31 -11.67
N CYS A 163 -14.72 -16.55 -10.74
CA CYS A 163 -15.90 -17.40 -10.98
C CYS A 163 -16.83 -16.79 -12.03
N GLU A 164 -17.07 -15.47 -11.95
CA GLU A 164 -17.90 -14.77 -12.92
C GLU A 164 -17.23 -14.72 -14.31
N ARG A 165 -15.90 -14.52 -14.37
CA ARG A 165 -15.15 -14.59 -15.63
C ARG A 165 -15.25 -15.95 -16.31
N ALA A 166 -15.31 -17.01 -15.54
CA ALA A 166 -15.42 -18.36 -16.04
C ALA A 166 -16.84 -18.73 -16.55
N ASP A 167 -17.85 -17.92 -16.25
CA ASP A 167 -19.24 -18.10 -16.69
C ASP A 167 -19.57 -17.13 -17.83
N PRO A 168 -19.69 -17.61 -19.08
CA PRO A 168 -20.03 -16.75 -20.21
C PRO A 168 -21.40 -16.05 -20.09
N SER A 169 -22.26 -16.52 -19.20
CA SER A 169 -23.58 -15.93 -18.94
C SER A 169 -23.60 -14.94 -17.78
N SER A 170 -22.44 -14.64 -17.20
CA SER A 170 -22.33 -13.70 -16.08
C SER A 170 -22.91 -12.32 -16.43
N PRO A 171 -23.75 -11.75 -15.55
CA PRO A 171 -24.29 -10.40 -15.76
C PRO A 171 -23.22 -9.32 -15.73
N TRP A 172 -22.02 -9.60 -15.18
CA TRP A 172 -20.88 -8.67 -15.15
C TRP A 172 -19.92 -8.82 -16.34
N MET A 173 -20.23 -9.67 -17.33
CA MET A 173 -19.31 -9.91 -18.44
C MET A 173 -18.90 -8.61 -19.18
N PRO A 174 -19.79 -7.64 -19.43
CA PRO A 174 -19.38 -6.36 -20.04
C PRO A 174 -18.33 -5.60 -19.23
N TYR A 175 -18.42 -5.64 -17.89
CA TYR A 175 -17.42 -5.08 -17.01
C TYR A 175 -16.10 -5.86 -17.05
N ILE A 176 -16.17 -7.19 -16.95
CA ILE A 176 -15.01 -8.08 -16.94
C ILE A 176 -14.19 -7.91 -18.22
N HIS A 177 -14.83 -7.84 -19.39
CA HIS A 177 -14.17 -7.59 -20.66
C HIS A 177 -13.49 -6.22 -20.75
N SER A 178 -13.96 -5.24 -20.00
CA SER A 178 -13.41 -3.89 -19.96
C SER A 178 -12.16 -3.76 -19.09
N LEU A 179 -11.89 -4.75 -18.24
CA LEU A 179 -10.72 -4.73 -17.34
C LEU A 179 -9.41 -4.92 -18.11
N PRO A 180 -8.29 -4.34 -17.63
CA PRO A 180 -6.96 -4.64 -18.15
C PRO A 180 -6.67 -6.15 -18.10
N GLN A 181 -5.93 -6.66 -19.08
CA GLN A 181 -5.49 -8.07 -19.10
C GLN A 181 -4.24 -8.29 -18.24
N GLU A 182 -3.46 -7.24 -18.03
CA GLU A 182 -2.26 -7.21 -17.19
C GLU A 182 -2.20 -5.88 -16.44
N TYR A 183 -1.43 -5.85 -15.36
CA TYR A 183 -1.23 -4.67 -14.53
C TYR A 183 0.24 -4.32 -14.40
N ASP A 184 0.54 -3.14 -13.86
CA ASP A 184 1.90 -2.62 -13.70
C ASP A 184 2.33 -2.53 -12.24
N THR A 185 1.63 -3.23 -11.35
CA THR A 185 2.05 -3.39 -9.95
C THR A 185 3.32 -4.25 -9.85
N PRO A 186 4.05 -4.21 -8.73
CA PRO A 186 5.28 -5.01 -8.57
C PRO A 186 5.08 -6.54 -8.67
N LEU A 187 3.84 -7.04 -8.56
CA LEU A 187 3.53 -8.44 -8.87
C LEU A 187 3.85 -8.82 -10.32
N TYR A 188 3.87 -7.85 -11.22
CA TYR A 188 4.16 -8.02 -12.65
C TYR A 188 5.61 -7.66 -13.02
N PHE A 189 6.41 -7.18 -12.06
CA PHE A 189 7.81 -6.84 -12.31
C PHE A 189 8.65 -8.08 -12.55
N GLN A 190 9.67 -7.94 -13.38
CA GLN A 190 10.73 -8.93 -13.46
C GLN A 190 11.59 -8.87 -12.18
N GLN A 191 12.31 -9.94 -11.86
CA GLN A 191 13.18 -10.00 -10.69
C GLN A 191 14.19 -8.85 -10.66
N GLU A 192 14.80 -8.54 -11.81
CA GLU A 192 15.77 -7.47 -11.98
C GLU A 192 15.15 -6.09 -11.73
N GLU A 193 13.87 -5.93 -12.05
CA GLU A 193 13.12 -4.69 -11.81
C GLU A 193 12.78 -4.51 -10.33
N VAL A 194 12.38 -5.58 -9.64
CA VAL A 194 12.21 -5.56 -8.17
C VAL A 194 13.54 -5.29 -7.46
N GLN A 195 14.65 -5.83 -7.97
CA GLN A 195 15.99 -5.62 -7.42
C GLN A 195 16.39 -4.14 -7.37
N LEU A 196 15.86 -3.30 -8.26
CA LEU A 196 16.08 -1.85 -8.24
C LEU A 196 15.56 -1.18 -6.96
N LEU A 197 14.63 -1.80 -6.26
CA LEU A 197 14.06 -1.31 -5.01
C LEU A 197 14.83 -1.76 -3.75
N LEU A 198 15.87 -2.58 -3.87
CA LEU A 198 16.69 -2.98 -2.72
C LEU A 198 17.31 -1.76 -2.04
N GLY A 199 17.18 -1.70 -0.72
CA GLY A 199 17.62 -0.58 0.11
C GLY A 199 16.61 0.55 0.26
N THR A 200 15.46 0.49 -0.44
CA THR A 200 14.33 1.41 -0.25
C THR A 200 13.41 0.93 0.88
N GLN A 201 12.55 1.81 1.38
CA GLN A 201 11.50 1.42 2.33
C GLN A 201 10.43 0.54 1.66
N ALA A 202 10.12 0.81 0.40
CA ALA A 202 9.09 0.10 -0.36
C ALA A 202 9.40 -1.38 -0.59
N ILE A 203 10.67 -1.81 -0.52
CA ILE A 203 11.04 -3.20 -0.82
C ILE A 203 10.34 -4.21 0.09
N GLN A 204 10.17 -3.89 1.38
CA GLN A 204 9.54 -4.79 2.32
C GLN A 204 8.09 -5.10 1.90
N ASP A 205 7.31 -4.08 1.58
CA ASP A 205 5.91 -4.22 1.15
C ASP A 205 5.82 -4.98 -0.19
N VAL A 206 6.74 -4.73 -1.11
CA VAL A 206 6.81 -5.45 -2.40
C VAL A 206 7.09 -6.95 -2.20
N LEU A 207 8.04 -7.29 -1.34
CA LEU A 207 8.38 -8.69 -1.05
C LEU A 207 7.24 -9.41 -0.32
N SER A 208 6.63 -8.76 0.67
CA SER A 208 5.47 -9.27 1.42
C SER A 208 4.28 -9.51 0.49
N GLN A 209 3.94 -8.57 -0.36
CA GLN A 209 2.84 -8.69 -1.33
C GLN A 209 3.02 -9.91 -2.24
N TYR A 210 4.22 -10.12 -2.76
CA TYR A 210 4.51 -11.27 -3.62
C TYR A 210 4.37 -12.59 -2.85
N LYS A 211 4.95 -12.67 -1.65
CA LYS A 211 4.88 -13.84 -0.78
C LYS A 211 3.43 -14.16 -0.40
N ASN A 212 2.65 -13.16 0.01
CA ASN A 212 1.25 -13.33 0.41
C ASN A 212 0.39 -13.81 -0.76
N THR A 213 0.56 -13.23 -1.94
CA THR A 213 -0.15 -13.66 -3.15
C THR A 213 0.20 -15.10 -3.53
N ALA A 214 1.47 -15.48 -3.47
CA ALA A 214 1.93 -16.84 -3.75
C ALA A 214 1.38 -17.85 -2.72
N ARG A 215 1.37 -17.49 -1.45
CA ARG A 215 0.83 -18.33 -0.37
C ARG A 215 -0.67 -18.55 -0.54
N GLN A 216 -1.43 -17.49 -0.77
CA GLN A 216 -2.87 -17.56 -1.01
C GLN A 216 -3.18 -18.44 -2.23
N TYR A 217 -2.47 -18.24 -3.32
CA TYR A 217 -2.62 -19.06 -4.51
C TYR A 217 -2.40 -20.55 -4.22
N ALA A 218 -1.33 -20.90 -3.54
CA ALA A 218 -1.01 -22.28 -3.22
C ALA A 218 -2.06 -22.92 -2.29
N TYR A 219 -2.52 -22.17 -1.29
CA TYR A 219 -3.58 -22.61 -0.39
C TYR A 219 -4.88 -22.90 -1.14
N PHE A 220 -5.36 -21.99 -1.95
CA PHE A 220 -6.60 -22.14 -2.69
C PHE A 220 -6.50 -23.16 -3.83
N TYR A 221 -5.34 -23.31 -4.44
CA TYR A 221 -5.12 -24.40 -5.39
C TYR A 221 -5.37 -25.77 -4.74
N LYS A 222 -4.79 -25.99 -3.55
CA LYS A 222 -5.01 -27.23 -2.80
C LYS A 222 -6.47 -27.38 -2.38
N LEU A 223 -7.10 -26.31 -1.93
CA LEU A 223 -8.51 -26.31 -1.53
C LEU A 223 -9.43 -26.71 -2.68
N LEU A 224 -9.20 -26.19 -3.88
CA LEU A 224 -9.96 -26.55 -5.09
C LEU A 224 -9.84 -28.03 -5.46
N GLN A 225 -8.72 -28.68 -5.14
CA GLN A 225 -8.52 -30.10 -5.42
C GLN A 225 -9.08 -31.03 -4.33
N THR A 226 -9.22 -30.55 -3.10
CA THR A 226 -9.48 -31.41 -1.93
C THR A 226 -10.78 -31.12 -1.21
N HIS A 227 -11.27 -29.88 -1.22
CA HIS A 227 -12.46 -29.48 -0.47
C HIS A 227 -13.74 -29.70 -1.29
N PRO A 228 -14.78 -30.35 -0.72
CA PRO A 228 -15.98 -30.71 -1.47
C PRO A 228 -16.73 -29.52 -2.08
N ALA A 229 -16.83 -28.39 -1.36
CA ALA A 229 -17.48 -27.19 -1.88
C ALA A 229 -16.61 -26.47 -2.93
N ALA A 230 -15.30 -26.39 -2.71
CA ALA A 230 -14.36 -25.76 -3.64
C ALA A 230 -14.26 -26.54 -4.97
N SER A 231 -14.29 -27.88 -4.91
CA SER A 231 -14.22 -28.74 -6.10
C SER A 231 -15.39 -28.59 -7.06
N LYS A 232 -16.46 -27.93 -6.63
CA LYS A 232 -17.65 -27.63 -7.47
C LYS A 232 -17.53 -26.31 -8.22
N LEU A 233 -16.55 -25.47 -7.87
CA LEU A 233 -16.34 -24.21 -8.56
C LEU A 233 -15.82 -24.43 -9.99
N PRO A 234 -16.16 -23.54 -10.93
CA PRO A 234 -15.67 -23.61 -12.31
C PRO A 234 -14.14 -23.49 -12.42
N LEU A 235 -13.47 -23.08 -11.36
CA LEU A 235 -12.02 -22.85 -11.30
C LEU A 235 -11.19 -24.11 -11.05
N LYS A 236 -11.80 -25.24 -10.69
CA LYS A 236 -11.09 -26.45 -10.25
C LYS A 236 -9.97 -26.90 -11.19
N ASP A 237 -10.23 -26.93 -12.48
CA ASP A 237 -9.32 -27.47 -13.49
C ASP A 237 -8.54 -26.40 -14.26
N SER A 238 -8.79 -25.11 -13.98
CA SER A 238 -8.23 -23.97 -14.73
C SER A 238 -7.67 -22.86 -13.84
N PHE A 239 -7.44 -23.12 -12.56
CA PHE A 239 -6.92 -22.12 -11.62
C PHE A 239 -5.42 -21.98 -11.75
N THR A 240 -4.96 -20.95 -12.47
CA THR A 240 -3.56 -20.64 -12.67
C THR A 240 -3.08 -19.51 -11.76
N PHE A 241 -1.76 -19.45 -11.52
CA PHE A 241 -1.17 -18.31 -10.81
C PHE A 241 -1.43 -16.99 -11.54
N ASP A 242 -1.33 -16.97 -12.84
CA ASP A 242 -1.58 -15.77 -13.65
C ASP A 242 -3.02 -15.28 -13.52
N ASP A 243 -3.99 -16.19 -13.47
CA ASP A 243 -5.39 -15.82 -13.23
C ASP A 243 -5.61 -15.25 -11.82
N TYR A 244 -5.03 -15.87 -10.82
CA TYR A 244 -5.13 -15.36 -9.44
C TYR A 244 -4.45 -14.02 -9.27
N ARG A 245 -3.21 -13.87 -9.77
CA ARG A 245 -2.49 -12.60 -9.78
C ARG A 245 -3.30 -11.49 -10.47
N TRP A 246 -3.93 -11.80 -11.61
CA TRP A 246 -4.81 -10.87 -12.30
C TRP A 246 -6.01 -10.46 -11.46
N ALA A 247 -6.69 -11.41 -10.82
CA ALA A 247 -7.87 -11.14 -10.01
C ALA A 247 -7.52 -10.31 -8.76
N VAL A 248 -6.46 -10.67 -8.06
CA VAL A 248 -5.94 -9.90 -6.90
C VAL A 248 -5.56 -8.49 -7.33
N SER A 249 -4.87 -8.33 -8.45
CA SER A 249 -4.48 -7.02 -8.96
C SER A 249 -5.67 -6.19 -9.42
N SER A 250 -6.67 -6.80 -10.03
CA SER A 250 -7.92 -6.11 -10.41
C SER A 250 -8.63 -5.55 -9.18
N VAL A 251 -8.74 -6.34 -8.12
CA VAL A 251 -9.35 -5.90 -6.86
C VAL A 251 -8.50 -4.80 -6.21
N MET A 252 -7.21 -5.05 -6.01
CA MET A 252 -6.32 -4.12 -5.32
C MET A 252 -6.23 -2.74 -5.99
N THR A 253 -6.20 -2.70 -7.33
CA THR A 253 -6.11 -1.43 -8.07
C THR A 253 -7.41 -0.66 -8.15
N ARG A 254 -8.58 -1.31 -7.93
CA ARG A 254 -9.91 -0.77 -8.25
C ARG A 254 -10.91 -0.80 -7.12
N GLN A 255 -10.63 -1.51 -6.03
CA GLN A 255 -11.57 -1.66 -4.90
C GLN A 255 -11.90 -0.32 -4.25
N ASN A 256 -13.13 -0.24 -3.72
CA ASN A 256 -13.58 0.82 -2.85
C ASN A 256 -14.53 0.27 -1.80
N GLN A 257 -14.72 1.00 -0.71
CA GLN A 257 -15.66 0.63 0.34
C GLN A 257 -17.02 1.25 0.07
N ILE A 258 -18.06 0.45 0.29
CA ILE A 258 -19.45 0.88 0.23
C ILE A 258 -20.21 0.35 1.45
N PRO A 259 -21.32 0.98 1.89
CA PRO A 259 -22.15 0.41 2.93
C PRO A 259 -22.84 -0.88 2.45
N THR A 260 -23.09 -1.81 3.38
CA THR A 260 -23.99 -2.94 3.18
C THR A 260 -25.41 -2.47 2.83
N GLU A 261 -26.27 -3.35 2.31
CA GLU A 261 -27.66 -3.02 1.96
C GLU A 261 -28.42 -2.41 3.15
N ASP A 262 -28.15 -2.87 4.36
CA ASP A 262 -28.75 -2.33 5.59
C ASP A 262 -28.05 -1.06 6.14
N GLY A 263 -26.94 -0.64 5.52
CA GLY A 263 -26.15 0.49 5.94
C GLY A 263 -25.36 0.28 7.25
N GLY A 264 -25.33 -0.96 7.76
CA GLY A 264 -24.80 -1.26 9.09
C GLY A 264 -23.27 -1.31 9.18
N ARG A 265 -22.58 -1.56 8.07
CA ARG A 265 -21.11 -1.60 7.99
C ARG A 265 -20.62 -1.30 6.58
N LEU A 266 -19.31 -1.09 6.44
CA LEU A 266 -18.65 -0.96 5.15
C LEU A 266 -18.12 -2.32 4.67
N ILE A 267 -18.19 -2.56 3.36
CA ILE A 267 -17.67 -3.74 2.68
C ILE A 267 -16.90 -3.32 1.43
N LEU A 268 -15.97 -4.16 0.99
CA LEU A 268 -15.26 -3.96 -0.27
C LEU A 268 -16.15 -4.24 -1.48
N ALA A 269 -15.98 -3.44 -2.51
CA ALA A 269 -16.68 -3.55 -3.78
C ALA A 269 -15.79 -3.17 -4.97
N LEU A 270 -16.13 -3.74 -6.13
CA LEU A 270 -15.71 -3.22 -7.43
C LEU A 270 -16.88 -2.42 -8.02
N ILE A 271 -16.58 -1.23 -8.51
CA ILE A 271 -17.56 -0.27 -9.01
C ILE A 271 -17.31 -0.06 -10.50
N PRO A 272 -18.05 -0.79 -11.37
CA PRO A 272 -17.90 -0.65 -12.82
C PRO A 272 -18.07 0.78 -13.29
N LEU A 273 -17.41 1.14 -14.37
CA LEU A 273 -17.43 2.48 -14.99
C LEU A 273 -16.76 3.56 -14.16
N TRP A 274 -17.08 3.70 -12.88
CA TRP A 274 -16.44 4.64 -11.96
C TRP A 274 -14.92 4.38 -11.86
N ASP A 275 -14.51 3.14 -11.83
CA ASP A 275 -13.11 2.72 -11.75
C ASP A 275 -12.31 2.94 -13.05
N MET A 276 -12.95 3.49 -14.09
CA MET A 276 -12.27 4.00 -15.28
C MET A 276 -11.68 5.40 -15.09
N CYS A 277 -12.04 6.13 -14.03
CA CYS A 277 -11.48 7.45 -13.75
C CYS A 277 -10.02 7.35 -13.30
N ASN A 278 -9.15 8.17 -13.87
CA ASN A 278 -7.78 8.34 -13.42
C ASN A 278 -7.69 9.33 -12.24
N HIS A 279 -6.56 9.29 -11.53
CA HIS A 279 -6.31 10.07 -10.33
C HIS A 279 -5.77 11.47 -10.63
N THR A 280 -6.20 12.45 -9.84
CA THR A 280 -5.51 13.74 -9.68
C THR A 280 -5.62 14.21 -8.23
N ASN A 281 -4.80 15.21 -7.85
CA ASN A 281 -4.93 15.86 -6.54
C ASN A 281 -6.31 16.53 -6.38
N GLY A 282 -6.86 16.47 -5.18
CA GLY A 282 -8.16 17.08 -4.90
C GLY A 282 -8.75 16.59 -3.59
N LEU A 283 -10.04 16.32 -3.59
CA LEU A 283 -10.83 15.84 -2.48
C LEU A 283 -11.68 14.65 -2.94
N ILE A 284 -12.11 13.83 -1.98
CA ILE A 284 -13.06 12.74 -2.24
C ILE A 284 -14.41 13.33 -2.66
N THR A 285 -14.86 12.95 -3.86
CA THR A 285 -16.14 13.39 -4.45
C THR A 285 -17.09 12.23 -4.74
N THR A 286 -16.73 11.03 -4.30
CA THR A 286 -17.54 9.81 -4.43
C THR A 286 -18.17 9.47 -3.09
N GLY A 287 -19.46 9.20 -3.09
CA GLY A 287 -20.20 8.78 -1.92
C GLY A 287 -21.24 7.72 -2.27
N TYR A 288 -21.92 7.17 -1.26
CA TYR A 288 -22.98 6.20 -1.46
C TYR A 288 -24.33 6.78 -1.02
N ASN A 289 -25.30 6.76 -1.93
CA ASN A 289 -26.67 7.18 -1.66
C ASN A 289 -27.51 5.92 -1.31
N LEU A 290 -27.83 5.77 -0.02
CA LEU A 290 -28.61 4.62 0.47
C LEU A 290 -30.08 4.69 0.04
N GLU A 291 -30.65 5.88 -0.16
CA GLU A 291 -32.05 6.04 -0.58
C GLU A 291 -32.25 5.58 -2.02
N ASP A 292 -31.34 5.97 -2.92
CA ASP A 292 -31.35 5.59 -4.33
C ASP A 292 -30.59 4.27 -4.59
N ASP A 293 -29.95 3.72 -3.56
CA ASP A 293 -29.15 2.48 -3.56
C ASP A 293 -28.12 2.46 -4.71
N ARG A 294 -27.30 3.48 -4.73
CA ARG A 294 -26.27 3.67 -5.77
C ARG A 294 -25.02 4.41 -5.26
N CYS A 295 -23.89 4.13 -5.87
CA CYS A 295 -22.68 4.93 -5.75
C CYS A 295 -22.83 6.19 -6.61
N GLU A 296 -22.47 7.36 -6.10
CA GLU A 296 -22.56 8.65 -6.76
C GLU A 296 -21.22 9.36 -6.77
N CYS A 297 -20.86 9.96 -7.90
CA CYS A 297 -19.66 10.77 -8.05
C CYS A 297 -20.01 12.14 -8.59
N VAL A 298 -19.66 13.19 -7.86
CA VAL A 298 -19.75 14.58 -8.31
C VAL A 298 -18.42 15.03 -8.92
N ALA A 299 -18.47 15.95 -9.87
CA ALA A 299 -17.28 16.44 -10.53
C ALA A 299 -16.36 17.18 -9.56
N LEU A 300 -15.07 16.82 -9.58
CA LEU A 300 -14.03 17.40 -8.72
C LEU A 300 -13.79 18.88 -9.02
N GLN A 301 -13.95 19.27 -10.28
CA GLN A 301 -13.74 20.62 -10.81
C GLN A 301 -14.59 20.86 -12.06
N ASP A 302 -14.54 22.05 -12.62
CA ASP A 302 -15.11 22.30 -13.94
C ASP A 302 -14.33 21.54 -15.01
N TYR A 303 -15.03 20.83 -15.89
CA TYR A 303 -14.47 20.16 -17.06
C TYR A 303 -15.12 20.73 -18.32
N LYS A 304 -14.31 20.99 -19.33
CA LYS A 304 -14.78 21.34 -20.67
C LYS A 304 -15.00 20.08 -21.50
N GLU A 305 -15.86 20.20 -22.50
CA GLU A 305 -15.98 19.15 -23.51
C GLU A 305 -14.60 18.72 -24.04
N ASN A 306 -14.37 17.42 -24.14
CA ASN A 306 -13.13 16.75 -24.53
C ASN A 306 -12.01 16.73 -23.49
N GLU A 307 -12.18 17.30 -22.30
CA GLU A 307 -11.22 17.14 -21.20
C GLU A 307 -11.39 15.79 -20.49
N GLN A 308 -10.31 15.28 -19.92
CA GLN A 308 -10.34 14.11 -19.06
C GLN A 308 -11.00 14.45 -17.72
N ILE A 309 -11.87 13.55 -17.26
CA ILE A 309 -12.51 13.65 -15.95
C ILE A 309 -11.69 12.79 -14.98
N TYR A 310 -11.20 13.44 -13.91
CA TYR A 310 -10.42 12.81 -12.85
C TYR A 310 -11.23 12.67 -11.57
N ILE A 311 -10.81 11.73 -10.73
CA ILE A 311 -11.21 11.65 -9.33
C ILE A 311 -9.97 11.70 -8.44
N PHE A 312 -10.17 11.93 -7.17
CA PHE A 312 -9.14 11.83 -6.15
C PHE A 312 -9.22 10.45 -5.47
N TYR A 313 -8.16 9.65 -5.55
CA TYR A 313 -8.12 8.30 -4.98
C TYR A 313 -7.92 8.28 -3.46
N GLY A 314 -7.55 9.40 -2.87
CA GLY A 314 -7.19 9.54 -1.47
C GLY A 314 -5.78 10.08 -1.25
N THR A 315 -5.43 10.30 -0.01
CA THR A 315 -4.11 10.83 0.41
C THR A 315 -3.04 9.74 0.41
N ARG A 316 -2.74 9.19 -0.77
CA ARG A 316 -1.79 8.08 -0.93
C ARG A 316 -0.38 8.58 -1.23
N SER A 317 0.62 7.89 -0.69
CA SER A 317 2.01 8.06 -1.09
C SER A 317 2.28 7.48 -2.48
N ASN A 318 3.38 7.86 -3.10
CA ASN A 318 3.80 7.23 -4.36
C ASN A 318 4.20 5.76 -4.18
N ALA A 319 4.68 5.35 -3.01
CA ALA A 319 4.87 3.93 -2.70
C ALA A 319 3.55 3.16 -2.79
N GLU A 320 2.48 3.67 -2.19
CA GLU A 320 1.14 3.08 -2.28
C GLU A 320 0.60 3.09 -3.71
N PHE A 321 0.77 4.17 -4.47
CA PHE A 321 0.36 4.21 -5.87
C PHE A 321 1.10 3.19 -6.75
N VAL A 322 2.40 3.02 -6.57
CA VAL A 322 3.17 2.03 -7.33
C VAL A 322 2.80 0.60 -6.92
N ILE A 323 2.73 0.32 -5.63
CA ILE A 323 2.52 -1.03 -5.09
C ILE A 323 1.07 -1.49 -5.29
N HIS A 324 0.09 -0.63 -5.01
CA HIS A 324 -1.33 -1.00 -5.03
C HIS A 324 -2.04 -0.63 -6.35
N ASN A 325 -1.63 0.43 -7.02
CA ASN A 325 -2.31 0.92 -8.23
C ASN A 325 -1.48 0.75 -9.52
N GLY A 326 -0.16 0.55 -9.42
CA GLY A 326 0.71 0.32 -10.57
C GLY A 326 1.10 1.57 -11.36
N PHE A 327 1.07 2.75 -10.75
CA PHE A 327 1.53 4.00 -11.36
C PHE A 327 2.27 4.90 -10.36
N PHE A 328 3.06 5.82 -10.88
CA PHE A 328 3.73 6.88 -10.12
C PHE A 328 3.08 8.22 -10.47
N PHE A 329 2.70 9.00 -9.45
CA PHE A 329 2.09 10.32 -9.64
C PHE A 329 3.11 11.41 -9.35
N GLN A 330 3.61 12.08 -10.40
CA GLN A 330 4.75 13.00 -10.32
C GLN A 330 4.49 14.18 -9.36
N ASP A 331 3.31 14.77 -9.41
CA ASP A 331 2.94 15.96 -8.63
C ASP A 331 2.14 15.60 -7.37
N ASN A 332 2.41 14.46 -6.76
CA ASN A 332 1.70 13.98 -5.59
C ASN A 332 1.94 14.90 -4.39
N ALA A 333 0.91 15.67 -4.02
CA ALA A 333 0.94 16.58 -2.89
C ALA A 333 0.99 15.84 -1.53
N HIS A 334 0.67 14.55 -1.50
CA HIS A 334 0.57 13.72 -0.30
C HIS A 334 1.71 12.69 -0.19
N ASP A 335 2.76 12.84 -1.01
CA ASP A 335 3.88 11.90 -0.96
C ASP A 335 4.62 11.99 0.36
N ARG A 336 5.02 10.85 0.88
CA ARG A 336 5.66 10.71 2.19
C ARG A 336 6.48 9.42 2.28
N VAL A 337 7.40 9.40 3.23
CA VAL A 337 8.11 8.19 3.65
C VAL A 337 7.82 7.91 5.13
N LYS A 338 7.79 6.66 5.51
CA LYS A 338 7.54 6.22 6.89
C LYS A 338 8.81 6.38 7.73
N ILE A 339 8.62 6.76 8.98
CA ILE A 339 9.67 6.78 10.01
C ILE A 339 9.11 6.16 11.30
N LYS A 340 9.69 5.05 11.73
CA LYS A 340 9.29 4.36 12.96
C LYS A 340 10.10 4.90 14.12
N LEU A 341 9.44 5.40 15.15
CA LEU A 341 10.04 6.00 16.32
C LEU A 341 9.38 5.48 17.60
N GLY A 342 10.18 5.31 18.64
CA GLY A 342 9.67 4.88 19.94
C GLY A 342 10.62 5.29 21.07
N VAL A 343 10.05 5.47 22.26
CA VAL A 343 10.81 5.65 23.49
C VAL A 343 11.20 4.27 24.02
N SER A 344 12.51 4.03 24.19
CA SER A 344 12.98 2.74 24.72
C SER A 344 12.45 2.49 26.13
N LYS A 345 11.91 1.29 26.36
CA LYS A 345 11.44 0.87 27.70
C LYS A 345 12.57 0.78 28.72
N SER A 346 13.81 0.69 28.28
CA SER A 346 15.01 0.67 29.11
C SER A 346 15.50 2.07 29.48
N GLU A 347 14.97 3.13 28.86
CA GLU A 347 15.33 4.51 29.16
C GLU A 347 14.86 4.89 30.58
N ARG A 348 15.73 5.56 31.32
CA ARG A 348 15.45 6.01 32.70
C ARG A 348 14.19 6.88 32.79
N LEU A 349 13.96 7.73 31.80
CA LEU A 349 12.83 8.65 31.75
C LEU A 349 11.59 8.10 31.02
N PHE A 350 11.60 6.80 30.66
CA PHE A 350 10.53 6.19 29.90
C PHE A 350 9.14 6.44 30.49
N ALA A 351 8.95 6.20 31.81
CA ALA A 351 7.64 6.35 32.45
C ALA A 351 7.11 7.79 32.35
N MET A 352 7.99 8.78 32.51
CA MET A 352 7.62 10.20 32.43
C MET A 352 7.29 10.60 30.98
N LYS A 353 8.10 10.18 30.00
CA LYS A 353 7.89 10.44 28.59
C LYS A 353 6.62 9.77 28.08
N ALA A 354 6.39 8.51 28.44
CA ALA A 354 5.18 7.79 28.08
C ALA A 354 3.92 8.44 28.65
N GLU A 355 3.97 8.96 29.89
CA GLU A 355 2.85 9.65 30.52
C GLU A 355 2.55 10.98 29.82
N VAL A 356 3.54 11.78 29.47
CA VAL A 356 3.33 13.05 28.74
C VAL A 356 2.74 12.75 27.36
N LEU A 357 3.31 11.79 26.63
CA LEU A 357 2.78 11.36 25.33
C LEU A 357 1.35 10.85 25.41
N SER A 358 1.03 10.03 26.42
CA SER A 358 -0.32 9.53 26.66
C SER A 358 -1.33 10.66 26.88
N ARG A 359 -0.97 11.68 27.65
CA ARG A 359 -1.81 12.88 27.85
C ARG A 359 -1.99 13.69 26.57
N ALA A 360 -1.02 13.66 25.66
CA ALA A 360 -1.10 14.27 24.33
C ALA A 360 -1.84 13.41 23.30
N GLY A 361 -2.26 12.18 23.67
CA GLY A 361 -2.90 11.24 22.77
C GLY A 361 -1.92 10.56 21.78
N ILE A 362 -0.63 10.54 22.10
CA ILE A 362 0.42 9.97 21.23
C ILE A 362 0.97 8.68 21.87
N PRO A 363 1.01 7.55 21.15
CA PRO A 363 1.66 6.34 21.64
C PRO A 363 3.16 6.53 21.88
N ALA A 364 3.73 5.81 22.86
CA ALA A 364 5.17 5.84 23.14
C ALA A 364 6.02 5.25 22.02
N SER A 365 5.43 4.45 21.15
CA SER A 365 6.03 3.94 19.91
C SER A 365 4.98 4.03 18.80
N SER A 366 5.37 4.55 17.65
CA SER A 366 4.47 4.72 16.49
C SER A 366 5.26 4.86 15.20
N THR A 367 4.57 4.64 14.08
CA THR A 367 5.07 4.97 12.76
C THR A 367 4.54 6.34 12.36
N PHE A 368 5.47 7.24 12.06
CA PHE A 368 5.19 8.60 11.60
C PHE A 368 5.56 8.73 10.12
N ALA A 369 5.21 9.85 9.52
CA ALA A 369 5.57 10.17 8.16
C ALA A 369 6.48 11.41 8.07
N LEU A 370 7.43 11.37 7.13
CA LEU A 370 8.13 12.55 6.61
C LEU A 370 7.48 12.94 5.30
N HIS A 371 6.93 14.16 5.23
CA HIS A 371 6.19 14.65 4.07
C HIS A 371 7.10 15.29 3.03
N CYS A 372 6.66 15.26 1.78
CA CYS A 372 7.34 15.89 0.66
C CYS A 372 7.30 17.43 0.71
N ASN A 373 6.35 18.00 1.45
CA ASN A 373 6.15 19.45 1.59
C ASN A 373 6.79 20.00 2.87
N GLU A 374 6.95 21.33 2.95
CA GLU A 374 7.34 22.00 4.17
C GLU A 374 6.09 22.38 5.02
N PRO A 375 6.11 22.17 6.34
CA PRO A 375 7.16 21.48 7.09
C PRO A 375 7.15 19.97 6.84
N PRO A 376 8.31 19.28 6.90
CA PRO A 376 8.39 17.83 6.61
C PRO A 376 7.79 16.95 7.70
N ILE A 377 7.49 17.53 8.87
CA ILE A 377 6.92 16.82 10.02
C ILE A 377 5.55 17.38 10.39
N SER A 378 4.66 16.49 10.83
CA SER A 378 3.36 16.87 11.38
C SER A 378 3.46 17.48 12.77
N ALA A 379 2.39 18.13 13.23
CA ALA A 379 2.28 18.60 14.61
C ALA A 379 2.44 17.46 15.63
N GLN A 380 1.89 16.29 15.34
CA GLN A 380 2.01 15.09 16.17
C GLN A 380 3.46 14.62 16.27
N LEU A 381 4.18 14.55 15.16
CA LEU A 381 5.60 14.17 15.16
C LEU A 381 6.47 15.22 15.87
N LEU A 382 6.19 16.50 15.69
CA LEU A 382 6.86 17.57 16.43
C LEU A 382 6.67 17.40 17.95
N ALA A 383 5.44 17.15 18.40
CA ALA A 383 5.14 16.90 19.82
C ALA A 383 5.89 15.66 20.34
N PHE A 384 5.87 14.56 19.57
CA PHE A 384 6.61 13.36 19.93
C PHE A 384 8.11 13.62 20.08
N LEU A 385 8.73 14.29 19.12
CA LEU A 385 10.17 14.58 19.14
C LEU A 385 10.56 15.53 20.28
N ARG A 386 9.72 16.49 20.62
CA ARG A 386 9.91 17.36 21.78
C ARG A 386 9.96 16.55 23.06
N VAL A 387 8.96 15.69 23.29
CA VAL A 387 8.91 14.81 24.47
C VAL A 387 10.09 13.83 24.47
N PHE A 388 10.40 13.24 23.33
CA PHE A 388 11.53 12.33 23.17
C PHE A 388 12.86 12.93 23.60
N CYS A 389 13.08 14.22 23.33
CA CYS A 389 14.31 14.95 23.65
C CYS A 389 14.26 15.73 24.99
N MET A 390 13.17 15.67 25.76
CA MET A 390 13.04 16.40 27.02
C MET A 390 13.98 15.89 28.11
N THR A 391 14.50 16.81 28.89
CA THR A 391 15.15 16.54 30.18
C THR A 391 14.11 16.18 31.26
N GLU A 392 14.61 15.65 32.40
CA GLU A 392 13.74 15.35 33.54
C GLU A 392 13.01 16.58 34.07
N GLU A 393 13.69 17.71 34.14
CA GLU A 393 13.13 19.01 34.58
C GLU A 393 12.04 19.47 33.63
N GLU A 394 12.28 19.42 32.33
CA GLU A 394 11.29 19.77 31.30
C GLU A 394 10.04 18.87 31.39
N LEU A 395 10.22 17.55 31.58
CA LEU A 395 9.12 16.61 31.74
C LEU A 395 8.27 16.91 32.99
N LYS A 396 8.92 17.30 34.12
CA LYS A 396 8.21 17.68 35.34
C LYS A 396 7.29 18.88 35.14
N ASP A 397 7.69 19.85 34.32
CA ASP A 397 6.88 21.03 34.00
C ASP A 397 5.59 20.66 33.27
N TYR A 398 5.60 19.60 32.48
CA TYR A 398 4.42 19.08 31.75
C TYR A 398 3.56 18.10 32.58
N LEU A 399 4.10 17.58 33.71
CA LEU A 399 3.41 16.60 34.54
C LEU A 399 2.82 17.18 35.83
N LEU A 400 3.51 18.14 36.48
CA LEU A 400 3.30 18.52 37.87
C LEU A 400 2.93 19.99 38.06
N GLY A 401 3.06 20.86 37.08
CA GLY A 401 2.86 22.31 37.24
C GLY A 401 1.40 22.75 37.18
N GLU A 402 1.08 23.90 37.77
CA GLU A 402 -0.13 24.63 37.42
C GLU A 402 -0.10 24.97 35.93
N GLY A 403 -1.19 24.66 35.20
CA GLY A 403 -1.25 24.82 33.75
C GLY A 403 -0.54 23.72 32.95
N ALA A 404 -0.10 22.61 33.57
CA ALA A 404 0.52 21.48 32.89
C ALA A 404 -0.37 20.93 31.77
N VAL A 405 -1.68 20.84 31.97
CA VAL A 405 -2.65 20.39 30.97
C VAL A 405 -2.65 21.31 29.75
N GLY A 406 -2.66 22.65 29.96
CA GLY A 406 -2.60 23.63 28.86
C GLY A 406 -1.29 23.56 28.07
N LYS A 407 -0.15 23.30 28.74
CA LYS A 407 1.15 23.17 28.07
C LYS A 407 1.20 21.99 27.13
N ILE A 408 0.55 20.86 27.44
CA ILE A 408 0.53 19.69 26.57
C ILE A 408 -0.07 20.02 25.21
N PHE A 409 -1.11 20.85 25.16
CA PHE A 409 -1.75 21.28 23.91
C PHE A 409 -0.83 22.12 23.00
N THR A 410 0.25 22.66 23.55
CA THR A 410 1.21 23.48 22.80
C THR A 410 2.34 22.69 22.18
N LEU A 411 2.52 21.42 22.56
CA LEU A 411 3.64 20.59 22.12
C LEU A 411 3.74 20.44 20.60
N GLY A 412 2.61 20.38 19.91
CA GLY A 412 2.56 20.29 18.44
C GLY A 412 2.64 21.64 17.71
N ASN A 413 2.70 22.76 18.44
CA ASN A 413 2.75 24.10 17.85
C ASN A 413 4.21 24.57 17.70
N SER A 414 4.63 24.85 16.46
CA SER A 414 6.00 25.30 16.17
C SER A 414 6.37 26.66 16.80
N GLU A 415 5.38 27.49 17.12
CA GLU A 415 5.60 28.81 17.73
C GLU A 415 5.96 28.74 19.22
N PHE A 416 5.74 27.58 19.85
CA PHE A 416 5.87 27.40 21.29
C PHE A 416 6.89 26.30 21.66
N PRO A 417 8.18 26.54 21.45
CA PRO A 417 9.21 25.58 21.82
C PRO A 417 9.26 25.35 23.33
N VAL A 418 9.66 24.15 23.74
CA VAL A 418 9.89 23.80 25.15
C VAL A 418 11.08 24.57 25.69
N SER A 419 12.18 24.53 24.96
CA SER A 419 13.42 25.29 25.20
C SER A 419 14.21 25.36 23.89
N TRP A 420 15.18 26.24 23.78
CA TRP A 420 16.06 26.25 22.60
C TRP A 420 16.91 24.98 22.53
N ASP A 421 17.37 24.46 23.65
CA ASP A 421 18.13 23.21 23.71
C ASP A 421 17.26 22.01 23.23
N ASN A 422 16.00 21.96 23.61
CA ASN A 422 15.08 20.91 23.17
C ASN A 422 14.85 20.98 21.65
N GLU A 423 14.61 22.18 21.09
CA GLU A 423 14.47 22.36 19.63
C GLU A 423 15.76 21.95 18.88
N ILE A 424 16.93 22.34 19.36
CA ILE A 424 18.21 21.93 18.77
C ILE A 424 18.35 20.42 18.77
N LYS A 425 18.04 19.75 19.88
CA LYS A 425 18.14 18.29 20.00
C LYS A 425 17.20 17.58 19.03
N LEU A 426 15.94 17.98 18.95
CA LEU A 426 14.98 17.30 18.07
C LEU A 426 15.32 17.49 16.57
N TRP A 427 15.75 18.69 16.16
CA TRP A 427 16.14 18.91 14.78
C TRP A 427 17.48 18.26 14.42
N THR A 428 18.41 18.16 15.38
CA THR A 428 19.63 17.36 15.25
C THR A 428 19.30 15.89 15.06
N PHE A 429 18.34 15.37 15.85
CA PHE A 429 17.87 14.00 15.73
C PHE A 429 17.30 13.73 14.33
N LEU A 430 16.41 14.60 13.84
CA LEU A 430 15.81 14.45 12.51
C LEU A 430 16.86 14.51 11.39
N GLU A 431 17.79 15.48 11.46
CA GLU A 431 18.93 15.59 10.52
C GLU A 431 19.75 14.30 10.48
N THR A 432 20.12 13.79 11.64
CA THR A 432 20.92 12.57 11.78
C THR A 432 20.14 11.34 11.27
N ARG A 433 18.88 11.22 11.63
CA ARG A 433 18.04 10.09 11.21
C ARG A 433 17.83 10.06 9.69
N ALA A 434 17.55 11.21 9.08
CA ALA A 434 17.42 11.31 7.63
C ALA A 434 18.74 10.97 6.92
N ALA A 435 19.88 11.43 7.44
CA ALA A 435 21.19 11.08 6.90
C ALA A 435 21.49 9.58 6.98
N LEU A 436 21.11 8.92 8.07
CA LEU A 436 21.27 7.46 8.23
C LEU A 436 20.37 6.69 7.26
N LEU A 437 19.13 7.10 7.10
CA LEU A 437 18.21 6.47 6.15
C LEU A 437 18.71 6.63 4.70
N LEU A 438 19.26 7.79 4.33
CA LEU A 438 19.85 8.01 2.99
C LEU A 438 21.02 7.06 2.69
N LYS A 439 21.78 6.61 3.71
CA LYS A 439 22.88 5.65 3.53
C LYS A 439 22.42 4.24 3.14
N THR A 440 21.16 3.90 3.33
CA THR A 440 20.62 2.59 2.94
C THR A 440 20.47 2.44 1.42
N TYR A 441 20.37 3.54 0.69
CA TYR A 441 20.21 3.54 -0.76
C TYR A 441 21.56 3.30 -1.45
N LYS A 442 21.52 2.47 -2.50
CA LYS A 442 22.72 2.09 -3.27
C LYS A 442 23.12 3.10 -4.33
N THR A 443 22.22 4.01 -4.68
CA THR A 443 22.39 5.02 -5.72
C THR A 443 22.12 6.40 -5.17
N THR A 444 22.74 7.40 -5.78
CA THR A 444 22.45 8.82 -5.52
C THR A 444 21.21 9.27 -6.29
N SER A 445 20.64 10.41 -5.90
CA SER A 445 19.53 11.04 -6.63
C SER A 445 19.95 11.44 -8.06
N GLU A 446 21.21 11.86 -8.24
CA GLU A 446 21.75 12.23 -9.56
C GLU A 446 21.90 11.03 -10.49
N GLU A 447 22.37 9.88 -9.97
CA GLU A 447 22.43 8.63 -10.72
C GLU A 447 21.05 8.18 -11.18
N ASP A 448 20.02 8.31 -10.31
CA ASP A 448 18.66 7.94 -10.65
C ASP A 448 18.04 8.87 -11.71
N ARG A 449 18.28 10.18 -11.63
CA ARG A 449 17.85 11.11 -12.68
C ARG A 449 18.46 10.75 -14.02
N SER A 450 19.76 10.44 -14.06
CA SER A 450 20.46 10.02 -15.27
C SER A 450 19.91 8.70 -15.84
N LEU A 451 19.52 7.76 -14.97
CA LEU A 451 18.89 6.50 -15.39
C LEU A 451 17.51 6.74 -16.02
N LEU A 452 16.73 7.67 -15.49
CA LEU A 452 15.38 8.00 -15.99
C LEU A 452 15.40 8.66 -17.38
N GLU A 453 16.52 9.26 -17.78
CA GLU A 453 16.70 9.84 -19.13
C GLU A 453 16.93 8.80 -20.22
N LYS A 454 17.22 7.54 -19.87
CA LYS A 454 17.46 6.47 -20.85
C LYS A 454 16.19 6.13 -21.63
N PRO A 455 16.24 6.14 -22.98
CA PRO A 455 15.05 5.94 -23.81
C PRO A 455 14.52 4.50 -23.83
N ASP A 456 15.38 3.53 -23.54
CA ASP A 456 15.12 2.09 -23.58
C ASP A 456 14.73 1.49 -22.21
N LEU A 457 14.48 2.34 -21.23
CA LEU A 457 14.09 1.91 -19.90
C LEU A 457 12.67 1.32 -19.91
N SER A 458 12.51 0.10 -19.39
CA SER A 458 11.18 -0.51 -19.26
C SER A 458 10.27 0.30 -18.35
N LEU A 459 8.95 0.20 -18.53
CA LEU A 459 7.98 0.88 -17.68
C LEU A 459 8.16 0.52 -16.20
N HIS A 460 8.31 -0.76 -15.88
CA HIS A 460 8.48 -1.23 -14.51
C HIS A 460 9.81 -0.79 -13.90
N SER A 461 10.90 -0.79 -14.66
CA SER A 461 12.16 -0.19 -14.22
C SER A 461 12.03 1.30 -13.95
N ARG A 462 11.28 2.01 -14.79
CA ARG A 462 10.99 3.43 -14.61
C ARG A 462 10.22 3.69 -13.32
N LEU A 463 9.15 2.93 -13.05
CA LEU A 463 8.37 3.02 -11.82
C LEU A 463 9.24 2.78 -10.58
N ALA A 464 10.06 1.74 -10.59
CA ALA A 464 10.97 1.42 -9.50
C ALA A 464 11.99 2.54 -9.23
N ILE A 465 12.59 3.11 -10.27
CA ILE A 465 13.58 4.18 -10.13
C ILE A 465 12.93 5.50 -9.71
N GLN A 466 11.75 5.82 -10.25
CA GLN A 466 10.97 7.00 -9.83
C GLN A 466 10.63 6.93 -8.34
N LEU A 467 10.18 5.77 -7.86
CA LEU A 467 9.86 5.57 -6.45
C LEU A 467 11.10 5.70 -5.56
N ARG A 468 12.19 5.05 -5.92
CA ARG A 468 13.48 5.13 -5.23
C ARG A 468 14.01 6.57 -5.15
N LEU A 469 13.91 7.31 -6.25
CA LEU A 469 14.28 8.73 -6.29
C LEU A 469 13.38 9.59 -5.40
N ALA A 470 12.07 9.37 -5.44
CA ALA A 470 11.10 10.12 -4.64
C ALA A 470 11.35 9.95 -3.13
N GLU A 471 11.60 8.72 -2.67
CA GLU A 471 11.98 8.46 -1.26
C GLU A 471 13.23 9.24 -0.86
N LYS A 472 14.29 9.20 -1.68
CA LYS A 472 15.52 9.94 -1.42
C LYS A 472 15.32 11.46 -1.38
N GLN A 473 14.52 12.00 -2.29
CA GLN A 473 14.22 13.43 -2.33
C GLN A 473 13.48 13.90 -1.09
N ILE A 474 12.56 13.12 -0.57
CA ILE A 474 11.85 13.41 0.70
C ILE A 474 12.85 13.42 1.86
N LEU A 475 13.74 12.44 1.94
CA LEU A 475 14.76 12.36 2.98
C LEU A 475 15.80 13.49 2.86
N GLU A 476 16.21 13.85 1.66
CA GLU A 476 17.12 14.97 1.40
C GLU A 476 16.51 16.32 1.83
N ARG A 477 15.22 16.53 1.59
CA ARG A 477 14.48 17.71 2.05
C ARG A 477 14.37 17.74 3.57
N ALA A 478 14.04 16.61 4.20
CA ALA A 478 13.98 16.50 5.66
C ALA A 478 15.34 16.77 6.31
N LEU A 479 16.42 16.27 5.71
CA LEU A 479 17.80 16.55 6.12
C LEU A 479 18.11 18.05 6.05
N ALA A 480 17.82 18.68 4.92
CA ALA A 480 18.08 20.11 4.71
C ALA A 480 17.23 20.99 5.64
N SER A 481 15.96 20.67 5.82
CA SER A 481 15.04 21.34 6.73
C SER A 481 15.49 21.19 8.19
N GLY A 482 15.86 19.99 8.61
CA GLY A 482 16.39 19.73 9.95
C GLY A 482 17.65 20.51 10.23
N ARG A 483 18.59 20.55 9.30
CA ARG A 483 19.82 21.36 9.40
C ARG A 483 19.52 22.86 9.51
N ALA A 484 18.66 23.37 8.67
CA ALA A 484 18.29 24.80 8.68
C ALA A 484 17.62 25.20 10.01
N LYS A 485 16.71 24.37 10.52
CA LYS A 485 16.05 24.58 11.81
C LYS A 485 17.04 24.50 12.97
N ARG A 486 17.92 23.51 12.99
CA ARG A 486 18.95 23.38 14.00
C ARG A 486 19.83 24.65 14.08
N LEU A 487 20.36 25.10 12.95
CA LEU A 487 21.18 26.31 12.88
C LEU A 487 20.43 27.58 13.35
N HIS A 488 19.14 27.66 13.01
CA HIS A 488 18.27 28.74 13.46
C HIS A 488 18.14 28.78 14.99
N PHE A 489 17.92 27.64 15.62
CA PHE A 489 17.74 27.57 17.07
C PHE A 489 19.08 27.66 17.83
N GLU A 490 20.21 27.18 17.28
CA GLU A 490 21.55 27.42 17.80
C GLU A 490 21.82 28.91 17.88
N LYS A 491 21.51 29.69 16.85
CA LYS A 491 21.61 31.13 16.83
C LYS A 491 20.73 31.80 17.90
N LYS A 492 19.48 31.32 18.09
CA LYS A 492 18.59 31.81 19.14
C LYS A 492 19.15 31.58 20.53
N LEU A 493 19.80 30.46 20.76
CA LEU A 493 20.47 30.13 22.02
C LEU A 493 21.69 31.03 22.25
N GLU A 494 22.55 31.23 21.24
CA GLU A 494 23.73 32.11 21.31
C GLU A 494 23.37 33.58 21.60
N GLU A 495 22.25 34.05 21.04
CA GLU A 495 21.73 35.40 21.23
C GLU A 495 20.99 35.57 22.57
N ASP A 496 20.87 34.51 23.39
CA ASP A 496 20.05 34.47 24.61
C ASP A 496 18.63 35.01 24.38
N ALA A 497 18.04 34.63 23.23
CA ALA A 497 16.74 35.09 22.80
C ALA A 497 15.67 34.60 23.79
N PRO A 498 14.70 35.45 24.20
CA PRO A 498 13.65 35.04 25.11
C PRO A 498 12.74 34.00 24.47
N LEU A 499 12.37 32.96 25.24
CA LEU A 499 11.37 32.02 24.82
C LEU A 499 10.00 32.70 24.69
N PRO A 500 9.21 32.38 23.65
CA PRO A 500 7.82 32.79 23.57
C PRO A 500 7.08 32.36 24.84
N ARG A 501 6.36 33.27 25.47
CA ARG A 501 5.51 32.97 26.63
C ARG A 501 4.07 32.89 26.20
N TYR A 502 3.36 31.92 26.77
CA TYR A 502 1.90 31.83 26.63
C TYR A 502 1.24 32.77 27.61
N GLU A 503 0.19 33.43 27.17
CA GLU A 503 -0.80 33.98 28.06
C GLU A 503 -1.96 32.98 28.19
N GLU A 504 -2.68 32.99 29.34
CA GLU A 504 -3.85 32.09 29.50
C GLU A 504 -4.92 32.28 28.42
N SER A 505 -4.98 33.46 27.80
CA SER A 505 -5.82 33.78 26.66
C SER A 505 -5.44 33.01 25.40
N ASP A 506 -4.14 32.74 25.18
CA ASP A 506 -3.65 32.01 23.99
C ASP A 506 -3.95 30.51 24.15
N ILE A 507 -3.84 29.99 25.36
CA ILE A 507 -4.21 28.60 25.69
C ILE A 507 -5.70 28.39 25.48
N ALA A 508 -6.56 29.32 25.93
CA ALA A 508 -8.00 29.27 25.76
C ALA A 508 -8.41 29.36 24.26
N LEU A 509 -7.65 30.09 23.43
CA LEU A 509 -7.84 30.14 21.99
C LEU A 509 -7.42 28.83 21.31
N LEU A 510 -6.36 28.19 21.80
CA LEU A 510 -5.90 26.88 21.33
C LEU A 510 -6.88 25.76 21.76
N GLU A 511 -7.37 25.76 23.00
CA GLU A 511 -8.42 24.86 23.47
C GLU A 511 -9.71 25.03 22.67
N ASN A 512 -10.13 26.26 22.38
CA ASN A 512 -11.29 26.55 21.55
C ASN A 512 -11.07 26.23 20.05
N SER A 513 -9.85 26.33 19.56
CA SER A 513 -9.51 25.92 18.20
C SER A 513 -9.40 24.40 18.10
N GLN A 514 -8.94 23.72 19.15
CA GLN A 514 -8.92 22.24 19.20
C GLN A 514 -10.29 21.65 19.50
N SER A 515 -11.22 22.36 20.13
CA SER A 515 -12.63 21.91 20.19
C SER A 515 -13.33 22.04 18.82
N LYS A 516 -12.78 22.82 17.91
CA LYS A 516 -13.18 22.91 16.49
C LYS A 516 -12.26 22.12 15.56
N LEU A 517 -10.97 21.93 15.94
CA LEU A 517 -10.03 21.05 15.23
C LEU A 517 -10.37 19.54 15.33
N PRO A 518 -10.94 18.98 16.43
CA PRO A 518 -11.37 17.59 16.37
C PRO A 518 -12.40 17.30 15.29
N ILE A 519 -13.09 18.31 14.77
CA ILE A 519 -14.02 18.13 13.63
C ILE A 519 -13.27 18.28 12.29
N ILE A 520 -12.25 19.10 12.21
CA ILE A 520 -11.44 19.30 11.01
C ILE A 520 -10.20 18.38 11.00
N LEU A 521 -9.59 18.08 12.14
CA LEU A 521 -8.59 17.02 12.27
C LEU A 521 -9.21 15.63 12.37
N ARG A 522 -10.40 15.45 12.94
CA ARG A 522 -11.20 14.25 12.71
C ARG A 522 -11.66 14.14 11.27
N GLN A 523 -11.93 15.21 10.55
CA GLN A 523 -12.21 15.15 9.12
C GLN A 523 -10.93 15.01 8.26
N LEU A 524 -9.77 15.44 8.75
CA LEU A 524 -8.46 15.21 8.12
C LEU A 524 -7.79 13.94 8.65
N GLU A 525 -8.00 13.56 9.90
CA GLU A 525 -7.64 12.28 10.50
C GLU A 525 -8.70 11.20 10.23
N GLU A 526 -9.98 11.50 10.12
CA GLU A 526 -11.01 10.61 9.57
C GLU A 526 -10.89 10.48 8.05
N VAL A 527 -10.19 11.36 7.38
CA VAL A 527 -9.68 11.20 6.01
C VAL A 527 -8.33 10.48 6.00
N GLU A 528 -7.51 10.61 7.04
CA GLU A 528 -6.30 9.78 7.24
C GLU A 528 -6.62 8.43 7.94
N GLU A 529 -7.52 8.37 8.91
CA GLU A 529 -7.98 7.15 9.61
C GLU A 529 -9.18 6.45 8.95
N GLY A 530 -10.01 7.13 8.18
CA GLY A 530 -11.09 6.54 7.38
C GLY A 530 -10.61 6.00 6.03
N GLN A 531 -9.31 6.17 5.74
CA GLN A 531 -8.56 5.53 4.66
C GLN A 531 -7.31 4.82 5.19
N GLU A 532 -7.28 4.46 6.47
CA GLU A 532 -6.46 3.31 6.80
C GLU A 532 -6.96 2.19 5.88
N VAL A 533 -6.22 2.00 4.80
CA VAL A 533 -6.00 0.65 4.31
C VAL A 533 -5.78 -0.15 5.58
N PRO A 534 -6.64 -1.13 5.92
CA PRO A 534 -6.51 -1.88 7.16
C PRO A 534 -5.04 -2.17 7.35
N GLU A 535 -4.52 -1.94 8.55
CA GLU A 535 -3.10 -2.12 8.83
C GLU A 535 -2.72 -3.50 8.29
N GLU A 536 -2.09 -3.52 7.11
CA GLU A 536 -1.69 -4.77 6.46
C GLU A 536 -0.82 -5.60 7.40
N GLU A 537 -0.17 -4.97 8.41
CA GLU A 537 0.64 -5.65 9.41
C GLU A 537 -0.19 -6.40 10.47
N GLU A 538 -1.29 -5.86 10.99
CA GLU A 538 -2.19 -6.62 11.88
C GLU A 538 -3.04 -7.62 11.09
N GLU A 539 -3.49 -7.27 9.88
CA GLU A 539 -4.13 -8.20 8.98
C GLU A 539 -3.15 -9.27 8.47
N GLU A 540 -1.87 -8.94 8.22
CA GLU A 540 -0.86 -9.92 7.84
C GLU A 540 -0.55 -10.91 8.97
N GLU A 541 -0.47 -10.49 10.24
CA GLU A 541 -0.31 -11.41 11.36
C GLU A 541 -1.56 -12.26 11.59
N GLU A 542 -2.75 -11.68 11.47
CA GLU A 542 -4.02 -12.41 11.57
C GLU A 542 -4.21 -13.35 10.38
N GLN A 543 -3.89 -12.92 9.15
CA GLN A 543 -3.87 -13.73 7.95
C GLN A 543 -2.86 -14.87 8.04
N HIS A 544 -1.66 -14.61 8.55
CA HIS A 544 -0.65 -15.64 8.78
C HIS A 544 -1.12 -16.66 9.83
N SER A 545 -1.72 -16.21 10.91
CA SER A 545 -2.29 -17.07 11.95
C SER A 545 -3.46 -17.90 11.42
N LEU A 546 -4.37 -17.31 10.64
CA LEU A 546 -5.50 -18.02 10.03
C LEU A 546 -5.04 -19.07 9.02
N LEU A 547 -4.04 -18.76 8.19
CA LEU A 547 -3.46 -19.70 7.23
C LEU A 547 -2.75 -20.88 7.92
N LEU A 548 -2.02 -20.60 8.99
CA LEU A 548 -1.36 -21.64 9.80
C LEU A 548 -2.36 -22.53 10.55
N ASN A 549 -3.40 -21.94 11.13
CA ASN A 549 -4.46 -22.66 11.83
C ASN A 549 -5.32 -23.50 10.88
N GLY A 550 -5.67 -22.97 9.72
CA GLY A 550 -6.37 -23.72 8.67
C GLY A 550 -5.56 -24.93 8.16
N GLN A 551 -4.24 -24.82 8.12
CA GLN A 551 -3.36 -25.96 7.81
C GLN A 551 -3.41 -27.05 8.88
N LYS A 552 -3.41 -26.69 10.17
CA LYS A 552 -3.47 -27.67 11.28
C LYS A 552 -4.78 -28.46 11.26
N GLU A 553 -5.88 -27.79 10.97
CA GLU A 553 -7.19 -28.47 10.85
C GLU A 553 -7.27 -29.38 9.61
N ALA A 554 -6.67 -29.01 8.50
CA ALA A 554 -6.67 -29.78 7.26
C ALA A 554 -5.78 -31.05 7.32
N TYR A 555 -4.76 -31.07 8.19
CA TYR A 555 -3.83 -32.21 8.32
C TYR A 555 -4.04 -33.06 9.56
N GLY A 556 -4.98 -32.73 10.45
CA GLY A 556 -5.33 -33.55 11.61
C GLY A 556 -4.23 -33.75 12.63
N VAL A 557 -3.26 -32.84 12.69
CA VAL A 557 -2.13 -32.92 13.63
C VAL A 557 -2.54 -32.29 14.96
N LYS A 558 -2.73 -33.12 15.96
CA LYS A 558 -2.77 -32.69 17.37
C LYS A 558 -1.34 -32.58 17.86
N GLU A 559 -0.82 -31.39 18.06
CA GLU A 559 0.36 -31.16 18.87
C GLU A 559 -0.04 -30.64 20.25
N GLU A 560 0.47 -31.32 21.26
CA GLU A 560 0.35 -30.91 22.66
C GLU A 560 1.24 -29.68 22.92
N ALA A 561 0.67 -28.72 23.62
CA ALA A 561 1.33 -27.50 24.03
C ALA A 561 2.51 -27.79 24.96
N ASN A 562 3.72 -27.40 24.56
CA ASN A 562 4.82 -27.14 25.47
C ASN A 562 5.83 -26.17 24.83
N GLY A 563 6.15 -25.13 25.55
CA GLY A 563 7.41 -24.36 25.42
C GLY A 563 7.26 -22.93 25.04
N GLU A 564 7.36 -22.06 26.01
CA GLU A 564 7.70 -20.66 25.89
C GLU A 564 8.92 -20.47 24.98
N GLU A 565 8.76 -19.79 23.86
CA GLU A 565 9.89 -19.18 23.15
C GLU A 565 9.65 -17.67 23.05
N THR A 566 10.57 -16.96 23.68
CA THR A 566 10.70 -15.52 23.64
C THR A 566 11.03 -15.07 22.22
N GLN A 567 10.11 -14.31 21.61
CA GLN A 567 10.40 -13.56 20.38
C GLN A 567 11.32 -12.39 20.73
N GLU A 568 12.55 -12.42 20.26
CA GLU A 568 13.39 -11.24 20.16
C GLU A 568 12.93 -10.41 18.96
N GLU A 569 12.11 -9.41 19.23
CA GLU A 569 11.89 -8.30 18.29
C GLU A 569 13.22 -7.56 18.09
N VAL A 570 13.67 -7.47 16.85
CA VAL A 570 14.77 -6.55 16.48
C VAL A 570 14.22 -5.13 16.51
N ARG A 571 14.18 -4.57 17.69
CA ARG A 571 13.91 -3.15 17.92
C ARG A 571 15.15 -2.36 17.55
N GLY A 572 15.01 -1.44 16.63
CA GLY A 572 16.03 -0.42 16.38
C GLY A 572 16.06 0.59 17.53
N ASP A 573 16.52 0.16 18.70
CA ASP A 573 16.78 1.05 19.82
C ASP A 573 17.97 1.94 19.47
N VAL A 574 17.71 3.21 19.19
CA VAL A 574 18.75 4.23 19.10
C VAL A 574 18.97 4.77 20.50
N ASP A 575 20.01 4.25 21.15
CA ASP A 575 20.46 4.72 22.46
C ASP A 575 21.08 6.12 22.33
N LEU A 576 20.78 7.02 23.27
CA LEU A 576 21.34 8.37 23.35
C LEU A 576 22.88 8.36 23.42
N ASP A 577 23.48 7.31 24.02
CA ASP A 577 24.93 7.12 24.05
C ASP A 577 25.54 6.93 22.66
N SER A 578 24.79 6.41 21.68
CA SER A 578 25.26 6.30 20.29
C SER A 578 25.24 7.64 19.55
N MET A 579 24.44 8.62 20.01
CA MET A 579 24.43 9.97 19.47
C MET A 579 25.70 10.76 19.89
N GLU A 580 26.17 10.58 21.13
CA GLU A 580 27.42 11.22 21.57
C GLU A 580 28.65 10.64 20.86
N LYS A 581 28.67 9.33 20.56
CA LYS A 581 29.75 8.71 19.78
C LYS A 581 29.74 9.14 18.32
N GLY A 582 28.57 9.23 17.69
CA GLY A 582 28.43 9.72 16.31
C GLY A 582 28.84 11.18 16.15
N GLN A 583 28.60 12.00 17.16
CA GLN A 583 29.06 13.41 17.18
C GLN A 583 30.61 13.53 17.32
N ARG A 584 31.25 12.67 18.10
CA ARG A 584 32.71 12.63 18.22
C ARG A 584 33.38 12.14 16.93
N GLU A 585 32.85 11.10 16.28
CA GLU A 585 33.39 10.62 15.00
C GLU A 585 33.20 11.62 13.85
N SER A 586 32.09 12.39 13.81
CA SER A 586 31.90 13.40 12.77
C SER A 586 32.73 14.67 13.02
N ALA A 587 33.04 14.98 14.25
CA ALA A 587 33.96 16.07 14.61
C ALA A 587 35.42 15.71 14.29
N GLU A 588 35.84 14.47 14.48
CA GLU A 588 37.16 13.99 14.10
C GLU A 588 37.34 13.90 12.57
N LEU A 589 36.30 13.54 11.82
CA LEU A 589 36.32 13.54 10.36
C LEU A 589 36.33 14.94 9.72
N THR A 590 35.80 15.96 10.40
CA THR A 590 35.92 17.37 9.98
C THR A 590 37.26 17.97 10.34
N ALA A 591 37.86 17.60 11.46
CA ALA A 591 39.17 18.06 11.86
C ALA A 591 40.30 17.50 10.98
N SER A 592 40.20 16.23 10.53
CA SER A 592 41.20 15.62 9.64
C SER A 592 41.15 16.14 8.20
N ARG A 593 40.06 16.80 7.78
CA ARG A 593 39.94 17.41 6.44
C ARG A 593 40.46 18.85 6.36
N THR A 594 40.68 19.50 7.48
CA THR A 594 41.23 20.88 7.54
C THR A 594 42.74 20.94 7.65
N GLU A 595 43.41 19.84 7.98
CA GLU A 595 44.88 19.81 8.07
C GLU A 595 45.59 19.44 6.75
N ASP A 596 44.90 18.98 5.71
CA ASP A 596 45.49 18.58 4.43
C ASP A 596 45.45 19.68 3.32
N LYS A 597 45.26 20.95 3.67
CA LYS A 597 45.26 22.09 2.72
C LYS A 597 46.21 23.22 3.02
N THR A 598 47.30 22.97 3.75
CA THR A 598 48.39 23.94 3.87
C THR A 598 49.73 23.24 3.74
N GLU A 599 50.07 22.79 2.55
CA GLU A 599 51.41 22.65 2.02
C GLU A 599 51.31 22.31 0.52
N GLU A 600 51.30 23.32 -0.32
CA GLU A 600 51.94 23.63 -1.61
C GLU A 600 51.20 24.77 -2.31
#